data_7afb015ba3f34929d61d3f93e7bf045f
#
_entry.id   7afb015ba3f34929d61d3f93e7bf045f
#
_cell.length_a   1.000
_cell.length_b   1.000
_cell.length_c   1.000
_cell.angle_alpha   90.00
_cell.angle_beta   90.00
_cell.angle_gamma   90.00
#
_symmetry.space_group_name_H-M   'P 1'
#
loop_
_entity.id
_entity.type
_entity.pdbx_description
1 polymer ?
#
loop_
_entity_poly.entity_id
_entity_poly.type
_entity_poly.pdbx_seq_one_letter_code
_entity_poly.pdbx_strand_id
1 'polypeptide(L)'
;MPETTTASRKPRRGEKVKTTTGGARRLACDANGPQVSIIMGSDSDWPTMEPAAQVLTDFNVGFEADVVSAHRMPEDMIEFGRGAHKRGIKVIIAGAGGAAHLPGMVAALTPLPVIGVPVPLAHLDGMDSLLSIVQMPGGVPVATVGVGNAKNA
;
A
#
# COMPACT_ATOMS: atom_id res chain seq x y z
N MET A 1 -43.42 -17.71 9.73
CA MET A 1 -41.99 -17.66 9.45
C MET A 1 -41.55 -16.21 9.52
N PRO A 2 -40.86 -15.75 10.57
CA PRO A 2 -40.37 -14.36 10.60
C PRO A 2 -39.01 -14.23 9.94
N GLU A 3 -38.92 -13.24 9.05
CA GLU A 3 -37.68 -12.81 8.38
C GLU A 3 -36.72 -12.19 9.38
N THR A 4 -35.49 -12.72 9.44
CA THR A 4 -34.41 -12.17 10.25
C THR A 4 -33.67 -11.09 9.45
N THR A 5 -33.98 -9.84 9.73
CA THR A 5 -33.24 -8.67 9.24
C THR A 5 -31.87 -8.64 9.93
N THR A 6 -30.81 -8.91 9.16
CA THR A 6 -29.43 -8.79 9.64
C THR A 6 -29.02 -7.32 9.59
N ALA A 7 -29.03 -6.66 10.74
CA ALA A 7 -28.57 -5.29 10.90
C ALA A 7 -27.04 -5.22 10.70
N SER A 8 -26.60 -4.46 9.72
CA SER A 8 -25.19 -4.09 9.47
C SER A 8 -24.66 -3.29 10.66
N ARG A 9 -23.68 -3.86 11.39
CA ARG A 9 -23.06 -3.28 12.57
C ARG A 9 -21.94 -2.33 12.12
N LYS A 10 -22.10 -1.01 12.35
CA LYS A 10 -21.03 -0.01 12.17
C LYS A 10 -19.79 -0.38 13.01
N PRO A 11 -18.56 -0.31 12.44
CA PRO A 11 -17.35 -0.55 13.20
C PRO A 11 -17.14 0.51 14.27
N ARG A 12 -16.72 0.07 15.47
CA ARG A 12 -16.45 0.95 16.62
C ARG A 12 -15.08 1.61 16.46
N ARG A 13 -15.00 2.92 16.69
CA ARG A 13 -13.77 3.70 16.80
C ARG A 13 -12.85 3.08 17.85
N GLY A 14 -11.69 2.51 17.41
CA GLY A 14 -10.67 1.99 18.32
C GLY A 14 -10.36 0.49 18.26
N GLU A 15 -10.76 -0.22 17.21
CA GLU A 15 -10.38 -1.63 17.06
C GLU A 15 -8.90 -1.76 16.71
N LYS A 16 -8.10 -2.28 17.66
CA LYS A 16 -6.65 -2.47 17.52
C LYS A 16 -6.36 -3.54 16.46
N VAL A 17 -5.49 -3.18 15.52
CA VAL A 17 -4.91 -4.07 14.52
C VAL A 17 -4.28 -5.30 15.22
N LYS A 18 -4.78 -6.50 14.96
CA LYS A 18 -4.14 -7.74 15.42
C LYS A 18 -2.91 -8.03 14.56
N THR A 19 -1.73 -7.94 15.17
CA THR A 19 -0.48 -8.44 14.58
C THR A 19 -0.46 -9.96 14.65
N THR A 20 -0.46 -10.62 13.50
CA THR A 20 -0.07 -12.03 13.40
C THR A 20 1.43 -12.10 13.11
N THR A 21 2.14 -12.94 13.85
CA THR A 21 3.57 -13.25 13.71
C THR A 21 3.84 -13.76 12.30
N GLY A 22 4.56 -12.94 11.50
CA GLY A 22 4.89 -13.27 10.10
C GLY A 22 4.70 -12.08 9.16
N GLY A 23 5.14 -10.88 9.55
CA GLY A 23 5.37 -9.74 8.65
C GLY A 23 4.17 -9.03 8.02
N ALA A 24 3.02 -9.65 7.88
CA ALA A 24 1.90 -9.08 7.16
C ALA A 24 0.86 -8.45 8.09
N ARG A 25 0.67 -7.13 8.02
CA ARG A 25 -0.48 -6.45 8.63
C ARG A 25 -1.61 -6.43 7.61
N ARG A 26 -2.57 -7.34 7.74
CA ARG A 26 -3.78 -7.31 6.91
C ARG A 26 -4.88 -6.54 7.62
N LEU A 27 -5.29 -5.44 7.04
CA LEU A 27 -6.49 -4.68 7.43
C LEU A 27 -7.49 -4.86 6.29
N ALA A 28 -8.43 -5.77 6.44
CA ALA A 28 -9.52 -5.93 5.48
C ALA A 28 -10.79 -5.29 6.05
N CYS A 29 -11.36 -4.35 5.34
CA CYS A 29 -12.62 -3.69 5.71
C CYS A 29 -13.70 -3.93 4.67
N ASP A 30 -13.90 -5.17 4.17
CA ASP A 30 -15.05 -5.40 3.30
C ASP A 30 -15.36 -6.89 3.05
N ALA A 31 -16.64 -7.19 2.78
CA ALA A 31 -17.13 -8.52 2.41
C ALA A 31 -16.58 -9.01 1.04
N ASN A 32 -16.04 -8.10 0.23
CA ASN A 32 -15.52 -8.37 -1.13
C ASN A 32 -13.99 -8.57 -1.18
N GLY A 33 -13.31 -8.57 -0.04
CA GLY A 33 -11.85 -8.63 0.03
C GLY A 33 -11.15 -7.29 -0.30
N PRO A 34 -9.81 -7.23 -0.17
CA PRO A 34 -9.06 -6.00 -0.41
C PRO A 34 -9.01 -5.64 -1.90
N GLN A 35 -9.33 -4.40 -2.23
CA GLN A 35 -9.22 -3.83 -3.57
C GLN A 35 -7.97 -2.96 -3.74
N VAL A 36 -7.42 -2.43 -2.65
CA VAL A 36 -6.19 -1.65 -2.64
C VAL A 36 -5.15 -2.35 -1.79
N SER A 37 -3.92 -2.41 -2.27
CA SER A 37 -2.80 -2.91 -1.48
C SER A 37 -1.85 -1.76 -1.17
N ILE A 38 -1.62 -1.50 0.12
CA ILE A 38 -0.61 -0.55 0.60
C ILE A 38 0.64 -1.36 0.92
N ILE A 39 1.73 -1.10 0.21
CA ILE A 39 3.00 -1.77 0.46
C ILE A 39 4.09 -0.76 0.82
N MET A 40 5.05 -1.19 1.62
CA MET A 40 6.17 -0.35 2.04
C MET A 40 7.47 -1.15 2.19
N GLY A 41 8.60 -0.47 2.07
CA GLY A 41 9.92 -1.11 2.15
C GLY A 41 10.32 -1.54 3.56
N SER A 42 9.72 -0.94 4.58
CA SER A 42 9.97 -1.20 6.00
C SER A 42 8.73 -0.86 6.82
N ASP A 43 8.56 -1.51 7.96
CA ASP A 43 7.55 -1.17 8.95
C ASP A 43 7.73 0.24 9.55
N SER A 44 8.97 0.76 9.53
CA SER A 44 9.27 2.16 9.88
C SER A 44 8.60 3.19 8.98
N ASP A 45 8.17 2.80 7.78
CA ASP A 45 7.49 3.67 6.82
C ASP A 45 5.99 3.81 7.14
N TRP A 46 5.45 2.95 8.01
CA TRP A 46 4.03 2.93 8.35
C TRP A 46 3.46 4.28 8.80
N PRO A 47 4.12 5.08 9.68
CA PRO A 47 3.59 6.37 10.07
C PRO A 47 3.36 7.33 8.89
N THR A 48 4.15 7.21 7.82
CA THR A 48 3.95 7.96 6.58
C THR A 48 2.81 7.39 5.73
N MET A 49 2.63 6.07 5.73
CA MET A 49 1.65 5.37 4.89
C MET A 49 0.26 5.25 5.53
N GLU A 50 0.16 5.28 6.85
CA GLU A 50 -1.11 5.14 7.60
C GLU A 50 -2.22 6.12 7.16
N PRO A 51 -1.93 7.38 6.78
CA PRO A 51 -2.95 8.28 6.26
C PRO A 51 -3.68 7.78 5.00
N ALA A 52 -3.03 6.99 4.14
CA ALA A 52 -3.70 6.36 3.01
C ALA A 52 -4.72 5.30 3.48
N ALA A 53 -4.35 4.48 4.46
CA ALA A 53 -5.25 3.50 5.07
C ALA A 53 -6.46 4.16 5.73
N GLN A 54 -6.26 5.32 6.39
CA GLN A 54 -7.36 6.07 7.00
C GLN A 54 -8.35 6.59 5.93
N VAL A 55 -7.86 7.14 4.84
CA VAL A 55 -8.71 7.63 3.73
C VAL A 55 -9.51 6.48 3.12
N LEU A 56 -8.89 5.33 2.87
CA LEU A 56 -9.59 4.15 2.35
C LEU A 56 -10.67 3.66 3.33
N THR A 57 -10.40 3.71 4.62
CA THR A 57 -11.39 3.40 5.66
C THR A 57 -12.57 4.39 5.63
N ASP A 58 -12.28 5.68 5.53
CA ASP A 58 -13.31 6.74 5.49
C ASP A 58 -14.21 6.60 4.24
N PHE A 59 -13.66 6.15 3.12
CA PHE A 59 -14.39 5.84 1.90
C PHE A 59 -15.00 4.44 1.87
N ASN A 60 -14.82 3.64 2.91
CA ASN A 60 -15.28 2.24 2.98
C ASN A 60 -14.73 1.39 1.82
N VAL A 61 -13.46 1.58 1.46
CA VAL A 61 -12.74 0.79 0.47
C VAL A 61 -11.90 -0.28 1.17
N GLY A 62 -12.10 -1.54 0.80
CA GLY A 62 -11.32 -2.66 1.34
C GLY A 62 -9.84 -2.57 0.93
N PHE A 63 -8.94 -2.71 1.89
CA PHE A 63 -7.50 -2.69 1.63
C PHE A 63 -6.73 -3.69 2.49
N GLU A 64 -5.53 -4.00 2.05
CA GLU A 64 -4.48 -4.69 2.82
C GLU A 64 -3.26 -3.79 2.95
N ALA A 65 -2.47 -3.96 4.03
CA ALA A 65 -1.20 -3.27 4.19
C ALA A 65 -0.10 -4.28 4.58
N ASP A 66 1.05 -4.20 3.90
CA ASP A 66 2.13 -5.18 4.05
C ASP A 66 3.52 -4.54 3.86
N VAL A 67 4.53 -5.16 4.46
CA VAL A 67 5.93 -4.83 4.23
C VAL A 67 6.47 -5.73 3.11
N VAL A 68 6.83 -5.11 1.99
CA VAL A 68 7.39 -5.77 0.81
C VAL A 68 8.66 -5.03 0.40
N SER A 69 9.82 -5.49 0.88
CA SER A 69 11.08 -4.80 0.61
C SER A 69 11.70 -5.25 -0.72
N ALA A 70 11.85 -4.31 -1.65
CA ALA A 70 12.48 -4.58 -2.95
C ALA A 70 13.94 -5.08 -2.82
N HIS A 71 14.67 -4.60 -1.80
CA HIS A 71 16.10 -4.91 -1.64
C HIS A 71 16.37 -6.10 -0.71
N ARG A 72 15.49 -6.34 0.28
CA ARG A 72 15.69 -7.37 1.32
C ARG A 72 14.83 -8.62 1.09
N MET A 73 13.73 -8.49 0.33
CA MET A 73 12.76 -9.53 0.01
C MET A 73 12.42 -9.49 -1.49
N PRO A 74 13.41 -9.58 -2.40
CA PRO A 74 13.16 -9.38 -3.83
C PRO A 74 12.24 -10.44 -4.41
N GLU A 75 12.33 -11.67 -3.97
CA GLU A 75 11.48 -12.77 -4.45
C GLU A 75 10.02 -12.57 -4.03
N ASP A 76 9.77 -12.20 -2.76
CA ASP A 76 8.42 -11.90 -2.26
C ASP A 76 7.82 -10.70 -3.01
N MET A 77 8.63 -9.69 -3.33
CA MET A 77 8.19 -8.54 -4.14
C MET A 77 7.78 -8.98 -5.56
N ILE A 78 8.56 -9.87 -6.19
CA ILE A 78 8.23 -10.40 -7.52
C ILE A 78 6.93 -11.20 -7.47
N GLU A 79 6.78 -12.07 -6.48
CA GLU A 79 5.56 -12.86 -6.28
C GLU A 79 4.35 -11.95 -6.02
N PHE A 80 4.51 -10.95 -5.15
CA PHE A 80 3.49 -9.94 -4.87
C PHE A 80 3.04 -9.24 -6.15
N GLY A 81 3.97 -8.65 -6.92
CA GLY A 81 3.65 -7.88 -8.12
C GLY A 81 2.91 -8.71 -9.18
N ARG A 82 3.38 -9.94 -9.42
CA ARG A 82 2.75 -10.88 -10.38
C ARG A 82 1.42 -11.43 -9.90
N GLY A 83 1.21 -11.52 -8.59
CA GLY A 83 0.03 -12.12 -7.97
C GLY A 83 -1.08 -11.15 -7.58
N ALA A 84 -0.79 -9.87 -7.41
CA ALA A 84 -1.72 -8.89 -6.84
C ALA A 84 -3.06 -8.83 -7.60
N HIS A 85 -3.03 -8.74 -8.94
CA HIS A 85 -4.25 -8.68 -9.75
C HIS A 85 -5.13 -9.94 -9.63
N LYS A 86 -4.50 -11.12 -9.43
CA LYS A 86 -5.21 -12.40 -9.25
C LYS A 86 -5.93 -12.47 -7.90
N ARG A 87 -5.46 -11.73 -6.91
CA ARG A 87 -6.10 -11.63 -5.59
C ARG A 87 -7.24 -10.61 -5.54
N GLY A 88 -7.54 -9.93 -6.64
CA GLY A 88 -8.60 -8.94 -6.72
C GLY A 88 -8.15 -7.50 -6.46
N ILE A 89 -6.87 -7.26 -6.23
CA ILE A 89 -6.31 -5.92 -6.09
C ILE A 89 -6.50 -5.13 -7.38
N LYS A 90 -6.88 -3.87 -7.25
CA LYS A 90 -7.14 -2.94 -8.36
C LYS A 90 -6.09 -1.84 -8.46
N VAL A 91 -5.54 -1.41 -7.31
CA VAL A 91 -4.54 -0.35 -7.19
C VAL A 91 -3.52 -0.74 -6.13
N ILE A 92 -2.27 -0.41 -6.37
CA ILE A 92 -1.17 -0.58 -5.40
C ILE A 92 -0.68 0.81 -5.01
N ILE A 93 -0.65 1.10 -3.70
CA ILE A 93 -0.01 2.28 -3.12
C ILE A 93 1.31 1.82 -2.51
N ALA A 94 2.43 2.30 -3.05
CA ALA A 94 3.76 1.82 -2.68
C ALA A 94 4.59 2.95 -2.07
N GLY A 95 4.93 2.82 -0.78
CA GLY A 95 5.81 3.75 -0.05
C GLY A 95 7.25 3.27 -0.05
N ALA A 96 8.19 4.17 -0.32
CA ALA A 96 9.61 3.86 -0.25
C ALA A 96 10.44 5.10 0.05
N GLY A 97 11.52 4.93 0.82
CA GLY A 97 12.45 6.00 1.20
C GLY A 97 13.87 5.75 0.70
N GLY A 98 14.64 6.84 0.50
CA GLY A 98 16.01 6.79 0.04
C GLY A 98 16.13 6.29 -1.40
N ALA A 99 16.79 5.15 -1.60
CA ALA A 99 16.78 4.40 -2.86
C ALA A 99 15.40 3.77 -3.06
N ALA A 100 14.41 4.58 -3.38
CA ALA A 100 12.99 4.26 -3.36
C ALA A 100 12.56 3.48 -4.62
N HIS A 101 13.14 2.28 -4.80
CA HIS A 101 12.95 1.47 -6.01
C HIS A 101 11.63 0.66 -6.01
N LEU A 102 11.04 0.40 -4.84
CA LEU A 102 9.87 -0.48 -4.71
C LEU A 102 8.72 -0.13 -5.66
N PRO A 103 8.25 1.13 -5.77
CA PRO A 103 7.13 1.46 -6.63
C PRO A 103 7.40 1.13 -8.10
N GLY A 104 8.58 1.50 -8.61
CA GLY A 104 8.97 1.24 -9.99
C GLY A 104 9.17 -0.25 -10.28
N MET A 105 9.80 -0.98 -9.36
CA MET A 105 10.01 -2.42 -9.52
C MET A 105 8.68 -3.19 -9.53
N VAL A 106 7.75 -2.83 -8.66
CA VAL A 106 6.41 -3.44 -8.65
C VAL A 106 5.63 -3.06 -9.90
N ALA A 107 5.69 -1.80 -10.35
CA ALA A 107 5.03 -1.36 -11.58
C ALA A 107 5.48 -2.16 -12.82
N ALA A 108 6.74 -2.60 -12.86
CA ALA A 108 7.25 -3.44 -13.92
C ALA A 108 6.74 -4.90 -13.88
N LEU A 109 6.11 -5.33 -12.78
CA LEU A 109 5.68 -6.71 -12.56
C LEU A 109 4.16 -6.91 -12.60
N THR A 110 3.39 -5.82 -12.65
CA THR A 110 1.93 -5.86 -12.55
C THR A 110 1.27 -5.05 -13.66
N PRO A 111 0.07 -5.46 -14.15
CA PRO A 111 -0.75 -4.61 -15.00
C PRO A 111 -1.55 -3.55 -14.23
N LEU A 112 -1.46 -3.54 -12.89
CA LEU A 112 -2.24 -2.65 -12.04
C LEU A 112 -1.61 -1.25 -11.97
N PRO A 113 -2.41 -0.18 -11.81
CA PRO A 113 -1.89 1.14 -11.46
C PRO A 113 -1.07 1.10 -10.16
N VAL A 114 0.10 1.73 -10.17
CA VAL A 114 0.94 1.89 -8.99
C VAL A 114 1.07 3.38 -8.67
N ILE A 115 0.76 3.74 -7.42
CA ILE A 115 0.92 5.08 -6.88
C ILE A 115 2.12 5.07 -5.94
N GLY A 116 3.13 5.85 -6.26
CA GLY A 116 4.35 5.98 -5.46
C GLY A 116 4.25 7.07 -4.41
N VAL A 117 4.57 6.73 -3.17
CA VAL A 117 4.66 7.67 -2.06
C VAL A 117 6.12 7.81 -1.63
N PRO A 118 6.76 8.95 -1.91
CA PRO A 118 8.12 9.20 -1.41
C PRO A 118 8.10 9.35 0.11
N VAL A 119 8.77 8.42 0.82
CA VAL A 119 8.89 8.47 2.28
C VAL A 119 10.08 9.36 2.64
N PRO A 120 9.89 10.40 3.46
CA PRO A 120 10.99 11.27 3.89
C PRO A 120 11.93 10.52 4.83
N LEU A 121 13.24 10.66 4.62
CA LEU A 121 14.28 10.17 5.49
C LEU A 121 15.06 11.35 6.10
N ALA A 122 15.86 11.07 7.12
CA ALA A 122 16.64 12.08 7.86
C ALA A 122 17.64 12.88 7.00
N HIS A 123 18.09 12.31 5.89
CA HIS A 123 18.96 12.98 4.93
C HIS A 123 18.13 13.38 3.70
N LEU A 124 18.41 14.55 3.12
CA LEU A 124 17.81 15.08 1.89
C LEU A 124 16.27 15.32 1.95
N ASP A 125 15.65 15.25 3.12
CA ASP A 125 14.22 15.56 3.35
C ASP A 125 13.25 14.88 2.37
N GLY A 126 13.59 13.69 1.88
CA GLY A 126 12.80 12.90 0.96
C GLY A 126 12.99 13.25 -0.53
N MET A 127 13.91 14.15 -0.87
CA MET A 127 14.22 14.47 -2.28
C MET A 127 14.81 13.27 -3.02
N ASP A 128 15.67 12.50 -2.35
CA ASP A 128 16.21 11.23 -2.84
C ASP A 128 15.08 10.23 -3.15
N SER A 129 14.12 10.09 -2.25
CA SER A 129 12.94 9.23 -2.43
C SER A 129 12.10 9.69 -3.62
N LEU A 130 11.79 10.99 -3.70
CA LEU A 130 11.02 11.58 -4.79
C LEU A 130 11.72 11.36 -6.15
N LEU A 131 13.00 11.74 -6.25
CA LEU A 131 13.74 11.62 -7.50
C LEU A 131 13.93 10.16 -7.93
N SER A 132 14.04 9.22 -6.98
CA SER A 132 14.09 7.79 -7.30
C SER A 132 12.79 7.27 -7.90
N ILE A 133 11.63 7.81 -7.49
CA ILE A 133 10.32 7.31 -7.93
C ILE A 133 9.88 7.96 -9.24
N VAL A 134 10.08 9.27 -9.42
CA VAL A 134 9.53 9.99 -10.59
C VAL A 134 10.25 9.70 -11.91
N GLN A 135 11.50 9.22 -11.85
CA GLN A 135 12.35 9.00 -13.06
C GLN A 135 12.09 7.64 -13.73
N MET A 136 10.82 7.30 -13.94
CA MET A 136 10.46 6.04 -14.58
C MET A 136 10.70 6.03 -16.08
N PRO A 137 11.15 4.89 -16.64
CA PRO A 137 11.30 4.74 -18.09
C PRO A 137 9.95 4.72 -18.81
N GLY A 138 9.95 5.08 -20.08
CA GLY A 138 8.77 4.97 -20.94
C GLY A 138 8.18 3.55 -20.93
N GLY A 139 6.84 3.45 -20.79
CA GLY A 139 6.11 2.18 -20.73
C GLY A 139 5.94 1.56 -19.34
N VAL A 140 6.59 2.10 -18.32
CA VAL A 140 6.41 1.66 -16.91
C VAL A 140 6.06 2.87 -16.03
N PRO A 141 4.81 3.32 -16.05
CA PRO A 141 4.39 4.51 -15.30
C PRO A 141 4.25 4.22 -13.80
N VAL A 142 4.62 5.20 -12.97
CA VAL A 142 4.26 5.30 -11.55
C VAL A 142 3.66 6.68 -11.31
N ALA A 143 2.41 6.72 -10.83
CA ALA A 143 1.79 7.97 -10.41
C ALA A 143 2.39 8.37 -9.05
N THR A 144 3.10 9.51 -8.98
CA THR A 144 3.83 9.89 -7.77
C THR A 144 3.16 11.06 -7.08
N VAL A 145 2.88 10.91 -5.78
CA VAL A 145 2.38 12.00 -4.92
C VAL A 145 3.53 12.79 -4.29
N GLY A 146 3.21 13.88 -3.61
CA GLY A 146 4.21 14.68 -2.87
C GLY A 146 4.91 13.89 -1.76
N VAL A 147 6.08 14.35 -1.32
CA VAL A 147 6.86 13.75 -0.24
C VAL A 147 6.00 13.63 1.03
N GLY A 148 5.93 12.44 1.62
CA GLY A 148 5.15 12.16 2.82
C GLY A 148 3.63 12.22 2.65
N ASN A 149 3.12 12.46 1.44
CA ASN A 149 1.70 12.74 1.22
C ASN A 149 0.90 11.49 0.81
N ALA A 150 0.97 10.44 1.61
CA ALA A 150 0.20 9.21 1.37
C ALA A 150 -1.31 9.43 1.42
N LYS A 151 -1.78 10.51 2.05
CA LYS A 151 -3.21 10.87 2.06
C LYS A 151 -3.78 11.13 0.67
N ASN A 152 -2.93 11.53 -0.28
CA ASN A 152 -3.32 11.86 -1.65
C ASN A 152 -3.13 10.70 -2.65
N ALA A 153 -2.66 9.56 -2.17
CA ALA A 153 -2.39 8.39 -3.01
C ALA A 153 -3.64 7.64 -3.45
#